data_13b374b1dcf99b0179c73322c5fa6560
#
_entry.id   13b374b1dcf99b0179c73322c5fa6560
#
_cell.length_a   1.000
_cell.length_b   1.000
_cell.length_c   1.000
_cell.angle_alpha   90.00
_cell.angle_beta   90.00
_cell.angle_gamma   90.00
#
_symmetry.space_group_name_H-M   'P 1'
#
loop_
_entity.id
_entity.type
_entity.pdbx_description
1 polymer ?
#
loop_
_entity_poly.entity_id
_entity_poly.type
_entity_poly.pdbx_seq_one_letter_code
_entity_poly.pdbx_strand_id
1 'polypeptide(L)'
;MPLFVKIRLSLMMFLEFFVWGSWYVTMGTFLGSNIQAKDQDISLAFSTQSLGAILAPFLVGLIADRYFQAQKILGVIHLVGALLLYGLHEAVDFGTFFPILLAYMILFMPTLALVNSISFNQMQQPEKEFSGVRIWGTIGWIVAGFLISALAWDSQEGLAAGLLQNTWKLAAGA
;
A
#
# COMPACT_ATOMS: atom_id res chain seq x y z
N MET A 1 -20.10 -16.58 -9.43
CA MET A 1 -20.18 -15.27 -8.69
C MET A 1 -20.99 -14.25 -9.48
N PRO A 2 -21.93 -13.46 -8.90
CA PRO A 2 -22.63 -12.38 -9.56
C PRO A 2 -21.69 -11.29 -10.08
N LEU A 3 -21.98 -10.69 -11.24
CA LEU A 3 -21.13 -9.68 -11.88
C LEU A 3 -20.80 -8.49 -10.95
N PHE A 4 -21.80 -8.03 -10.21
CA PHE A 4 -21.65 -6.91 -9.27
C PHE A 4 -20.62 -7.23 -8.15
N VAL A 5 -20.64 -8.45 -7.61
CA VAL A 5 -19.67 -8.89 -6.60
C VAL A 5 -18.27 -8.94 -7.22
N LYS A 6 -18.15 -9.49 -8.44
CA LYS A 6 -16.88 -9.53 -9.16
C LYS A 6 -16.28 -8.14 -9.35
N ILE A 7 -17.07 -7.16 -9.77
CA ILE A 7 -16.61 -5.77 -9.97
C ILE A 7 -16.13 -5.19 -8.63
N ARG A 8 -16.87 -5.34 -7.54
CA ARG A 8 -16.49 -4.83 -6.22
C ARG A 8 -15.19 -5.43 -5.72
N LEU A 9 -15.02 -6.74 -5.85
CA LEU A 9 -13.79 -7.42 -5.42
C LEU A 9 -12.61 -7.02 -6.31
N SER A 10 -12.81 -6.89 -7.61
CA SER A 10 -11.78 -6.42 -8.55
C SER A 10 -11.35 -5.00 -8.25
N LEU A 11 -12.29 -4.11 -7.93
CA LEU A 11 -11.98 -2.73 -7.54
C LEU A 11 -11.22 -2.68 -6.20
N MET A 12 -11.63 -3.49 -5.22
CA MET A 12 -10.92 -3.61 -3.94
C MET A 12 -9.46 -4.06 -4.16
N MET A 13 -9.25 -5.11 -4.97
CA MET A 13 -7.89 -5.56 -5.31
C MET A 13 -7.09 -4.51 -6.06
N PHE A 14 -7.72 -3.82 -7.00
CA PHE A 14 -7.08 -2.73 -7.75
C PHE A 14 -6.61 -1.63 -6.80
N LEU A 15 -7.48 -1.12 -5.93
CA LEU A 15 -7.17 -0.03 -5.01
C LEU A 15 -6.08 -0.43 -3.99
N GLU A 16 -6.14 -1.63 -3.45
CA GLU A 16 -5.13 -2.15 -2.52
C GLU A 16 -3.72 -2.07 -3.09
N PHE A 17 -3.54 -2.59 -4.30
CA PHE A 17 -2.24 -2.61 -4.95
C PHE A 17 -1.87 -1.28 -5.61
N PHE A 18 -2.85 -0.48 -5.99
CA PHE A 18 -2.65 0.89 -6.46
C PHE A 18 -2.05 1.76 -5.36
N VAL A 19 -2.63 1.75 -4.16
CA VAL A 19 -2.09 2.48 -3.00
C VAL A 19 -0.66 2.04 -2.72
N TRP A 20 -0.39 0.75 -2.67
CA TRP A 20 0.96 0.24 -2.42
C TRP A 20 1.95 0.63 -3.53
N GLY A 21 1.58 0.45 -4.79
CA GLY A 21 2.41 0.80 -5.96
C GLY A 21 2.69 2.29 -6.08
N SER A 22 1.81 3.15 -5.55
CA SER A 22 1.92 4.60 -5.69
C SER A 22 3.09 5.22 -4.89
N TRP A 23 3.62 4.56 -3.88
CA TRP A 23 4.69 5.11 -3.05
C TRP A 23 5.90 4.17 -2.89
N TYR A 24 5.67 2.85 -2.84
CA TYR A 24 6.71 1.88 -2.48
C TYR A 24 7.88 1.87 -3.45
N VAL A 25 7.60 1.94 -4.75
CA VAL A 25 8.64 1.93 -5.80
C VAL A 25 9.52 3.17 -5.75
N THR A 26 8.96 4.32 -5.37
CA THR A 26 9.65 5.61 -5.32
C THR A 26 10.26 5.94 -3.96
N MET A 27 10.00 5.11 -2.94
CA MET A 27 10.48 5.33 -1.57
C MET A 27 12.02 5.47 -1.50
N GLY A 28 12.76 4.62 -2.23
CA GLY A 28 14.23 4.69 -2.23
C GLY A 28 14.74 6.02 -2.78
N THR A 29 14.14 6.52 -3.86
CA THR A 29 14.49 7.82 -4.44
C THR A 29 14.11 8.96 -3.49
N PHE A 30 12.94 8.89 -2.84
CA PHE A 30 12.52 9.86 -1.84
C PHE A 30 13.53 9.94 -0.68
N LEU A 31 13.90 8.81 -0.12
CA LEU A 31 14.85 8.74 0.97
C LEU A 31 16.22 9.30 0.59
N GLY A 32 16.72 8.97 -0.60
CA GLY A 32 18.01 9.46 -1.08
C GLY A 32 18.00 10.96 -1.41
N SER A 33 16.95 11.46 -2.08
CA SER A 33 16.91 12.83 -2.60
C SER A 33 16.40 13.84 -1.57
N ASN A 34 15.34 13.52 -0.82
CA ASN A 34 14.68 14.47 0.09
C ASN A 34 15.22 14.39 1.52
N ILE A 35 15.47 13.18 2.00
CA ILE A 35 15.92 12.94 3.38
C ILE A 35 17.45 12.81 3.45
N GLN A 36 18.12 12.64 2.30
CA GLN A 36 19.55 12.37 2.19
C GLN A 36 20.00 11.16 3.05
N ALA A 37 19.13 10.15 3.08
CA ALA A 37 19.36 8.92 3.81
C ALA A 37 20.54 8.13 3.21
N LYS A 38 21.30 7.47 4.07
CA LYS A 38 22.38 6.59 3.65
C LYS A 38 21.85 5.29 3.06
N ASP A 39 22.63 4.58 2.25
CA ASP A 39 22.24 3.30 1.66
C ASP A 39 21.79 2.27 2.69
N GLN A 40 22.41 2.27 3.89
CA GLN A 40 22.02 1.41 5.01
C GLN A 40 20.63 1.75 5.54
N ASP A 41 20.29 3.03 5.63
CA ASP A 41 18.98 3.52 6.09
C ASP A 41 17.90 3.16 5.06
N ILE A 42 18.20 3.30 3.77
CA ILE A 42 17.29 2.90 2.67
C ILE A 42 17.04 1.38 2.74
N SER A 43 18.07 0.59 2.90
CA SER A 43 17.95 -0.87 3.05
C SER A 43 17.12 -1.25 4.28
N LEU A 44 17.32 -0.55 5.39
CA LEU A 44 16.55 -0.73 6.62
C LEU A 44 15.07 -0.36 6.42
N ALA A 45 14.78 0.74 5.69
CA ALA A 45 13.42 1.12 5.35
C ALA A 45 12.70 0.01 4.55
N PHE A 46 13.33 -0.57 3.54
CA PHE A 46 12.74 -1.69 2.79
C PHE A 46 12.54 -2.95 3.63
N SER A 47 13.36 -3.18 4.66
CA SER A 47 13.21 -4.33 5.57
C SER A 47 11.94 -4.29 6.41
N THR A 48 11.34 -3.11 6.61
CA THR A 48 10.08 -2.94 7.35
C THR A 48 8.92 -3.73 6.73
N GLN A 49 8.94 -3.94 5.41
CA GLN A 49 7.97 -4.80 4.71
C GLN A 49 8.05 -6.24 5.22
N SER A 50 9.24 -6.79 5.35
CA SER A 50 9.44 -8.16 5.84
C SER A 50 9.00 -8.29 7.29
N LEU A 51 9.29 -7.31 8.13
CA LEU A 51 8.82 -7.28 9.52
C LEU A 51 7.29 -7.22 9.60
N GLY A 52 6.67 -6.35 8.82
CA GLY A 52 5.21 -6.28 8.71
C GLY A 52 4.59 -7.60 8.24
N ALA A 53 5.19 -8.24 7.23
CA ALA A 53 4.71 -9.52 6.69
C ALA A 53 4.83 -10.67 7.70
N ILE A 54 5.87 -10.70 8.54
CA ILE A 54 6.02 -11.70 9.60
C ILE A 54 4.95 -11.51 10.69
N LEU A 55 4.61 -10.26 11.03
CA LEU A 55 3.62 -9.97 12.06
C LEU A 55 2.17 -10.06 11.54
N ALA A 56 1.96 -9.96 10.22
CA ALA A 56 0.64 -9.94 9.60
C ALA A 56 -0.26 -11.14 9.99
N PRO A 57 0.17 -12.41 9.96
CA PRO A 57 -0.67 -13.54 10.31
C PRO A 57 -1.17 -13.48 11.76
N PHE A 58 -0.33 -13.01 12.69
CA PHE A 58 -0.70 -12.87 14.11
C PHE A 58 -1.76 -11.79 14.29
N LEU A 59 -1.60 -10.65 13.61
CA LEU A 59 -2.57 -9.55 13.67
C LEU A 59 -3.90 -9.93 13.02
N VAL A 60 -3.87 -10.61 11.86
CA VAL A 60 -5.09 -11.08 11.19
C VAL A 60 -5.81 -12.11 12.06
N GLY A 61 -5.10 -13.09 12.63
CA GLY A 61 -5.70 -14.10 13.51
C GLY A 61 -6.30 -13.52 14.79
N LEU A 62 -5.65 -12.51 15.39
CA LEU A 62 -6.17 -11.87 16.61
C LEU A 62 -7.41 -11.01 16.35
N ILE A 63 -7.48 -10.33 15.20
CA ILE A 63 -8.47 -9.28 14.94
C ILE A 63 -9.62 -9.80 14.09
N ALA A 64 -9.33 -10.54 13.01
CA ALA A 64 -10.32 -10.94 12.03
C ALA A 64 -11.20 -12.12 12.50
N ASP A 65 -10.65 -13.02 13.31
CA ASP A 65 -11.37 -14.25 13.72
C ASP A 65 -12.33 -14.06 14.90
N ARG A 66 -12.22 -12.98 15.67
CA ARG A 66 -12.95 -12.89 16.94
C ARG A 66 -13.99 -11.78 17.09
N TYR A 67 -13.84 -10.61 16.46
CA TYR A 67 -14.63 -9.45 16.88
C TYR A 67 -15.19 -8.54 15.78
N PHE A 68 -14.69 -8.54 14.55
CA PHE A 68 -15.09 -7.56 13.54
C PHE A 68 -15.23 -8.14 12.13
N GLN A 69 -16.11 -7.53 11.34
CA GLN A 69 -16.20 -7.80 9.91
C GLN A 69 -14.90 -7.33 9.23
N ALA A 70 -14.23 -8.21 8.49
CA ALA A 70 -12.95 -7.95 7.83
C ALA A 70 -12.95 -6.66 7.00
N GLN A 71 -14.09 -6.34 6.36
CA GLN A 71 -14.26 -5.13 5.57
C GLN A 71 -14.16 -3.84 6.41
N LYS A 72 -14.67 -3.85 7.64
CA LYS A 72 -14.58 -2.69 8.54
C LYS A 72 -13.16 -2.47 9.03
N ILE A 73 -12.47 -3.57 9.35
CA ILE A 73 -11.06 -3.53 9.76
C ILE A 73 -10.20 -2.99 8.61
N LEU A 74 -10.40 -3.50 7.40
CA LEU A 74 -9.72 -3.03 6.19
C LEU A 74 -9.89 -1.52 6.01
N GLY A 75 -11.12 -1.01 6.13
CA GLY A 75 -11.40 0.43 6.02
C GLY A 75 -10.72 1.26 7.09
N VAL A 76 -10.74 0.82 8.36
CA VAL A 76 -10.08 1.54 9.47
C VAL A 76 -8.56 1.55 9.27
N ILE A 77 -7.96 0.42 8.89
CA ILE A 77 -6.52 0.34 8.65
C ILE A 77 -6.11 1.29 7.52
N HIS A 78 -6.88 1.38 6.43
CA HIS A 78 -6.57 2.32 5.35
C HIS A 78 -6.70 3.78 5.77
N LEU A 79 -7.68 4.14 6.58
CA LEU A 79 -7.80 5.50 7.13
C LEU A 79 -6.60 5.86 8.03
N VAL A 80 -6.22 4.96 8.94
CA VAL A 80 -5.01 5.16 9.77
C VAL A 80 -3.76 5.17 8.90
N GLY A 81 -3.69 4.29 7.90
CA GLY A 81 -2.61 4.24 6.93
C GLY A 81 -2.43 5.54 6.16
N ALA A 82 -3.53 6.18 5.73
CA ALA A 82 -3.49 7.48 5.06
C ALA A 82 -2.89 8.57 5.95
N LEU A 83 -3.23 8.59 7.25
CA LEU A 83 -2.63 9.52 8.20
C LEU A 83 -1.13 9.26 8.39
N LEU A 84 -0.71 7.99 8.45
CA LEU A 84 0.71 7.64 8.56
C LEU A 84 1.47 8.01 7.28
N LEU A 85 0.90 7.80 6.09
CA LEU A 85 1.50 8.22 4.82
C LEU A 85 1.65 9.74 4.75
N TYR A 86 0.68 10.50 5.27
CA TYR A 86 0.82 11.94 5.39
C TYR A 86 1.97 12.31 6.34
N GLY A 87 2.09 11.63 7.49
CA GLY A 87 3.22 11.82 8.41
C GLY A 87 4.59 11.48 7.76
N LEU A 88 4.64 10.46 6.90
CA LEU A 88 5.85 10.14 6.13
C LEU A 88 6.21 11.24 5.12
N HIS A 89 5.21 11.87 4.51
CA HIS A 89 5.43 13.01 3.60
C HIS A 89 6.07 14.21 4.33
N GLU A 90 5.67 14.47 5.56
CA GLU A 90 6.18 15.57 6.38
C GLU A 90 7.53 15.26 7.06
N ALA A 91 8.01 14.01 7.01
CA ALA A 91 9.25 13.62 7.64
C ALA A 91 10.46 14.25 6.94
N VAL A 92 11.31 14.93 7.71
CA VAL A 92 12.50 15.64 7.21
C VAL A 92 13.80 14.90 7.46
N ASP A 93 13.78 13.85 8.28
CA ASP A 93 14.94 13.03 8.63
C ASP A 93 14.55 11.55 8.76
N PHE A 94 15.53 10.66 8.65
CA PHE A 94 15.32 9.22 8.72
C PHE A 94 14.83 8.74 10.09
N GLY A 95 15.25 9.42 11.18
CA GLY A 95 14.85 9.06 12.54
C GLY A 95 13.35 9.24 12.78
N THR A 96 12.75 10.27 12.14
CA THR A 96 11.30 10.49 12.15
C THR A 96 10.58 9.59 11.12
N PHE A 97 11.16 9.42 9.93
CA PHE A 97 10.58 8.63 8.86
C PHE A 97 10.43 7.14 9.22
N PHE A 98 11.49 6.52 9.74
CA PHE A 98 11.56 5.08 9.97
C PHE A 98 10.48 4.53 10.91
N PRO A 99 10.24 5.10 12.11
CA PRO A 99 9.21 4.57 13.01
C PRO A 99 7.79 4.71 12.44
N ILE A 100 7.51 5.79 11.69
CA ILE A 100 6.22 5.97 11.01
C ILE A 100 6.05 4.92 9.91
N LEU A 101 7.09 4.68 9.10
CA LEU A 101 7.08 3.65 8.07
C LEU A 101 6.89 2.25 8.66
N LEU A 102 7.57 1.94 9.75
CA LEU A 102 7.42 0.66 10.43
C LEU A 102 5.99 0.46 10.94
N ALA A 103 5.41 1.47 11.57
CA ALA A 103 4.02 1.44 12.02
C ALA A 103 3.05 1.24 10.84
N TYR A 104 3.27 1.97 9.73
CA TYR A 104 2.50 1.81 8.50
C TYR A 104 2.59 0.37 7.96
N MET A 105 3.79 -0.19 7.84
CA MET A 105 3.99 -1.54 7.31
C MET A 105 3.38 -2.63 8.18
N ILE A 106 3.45 -2.49 9.51
CA ILE A 106 2.81 -3.41 10.45
C ILE A 106 1.28 -3.41 10.25
N LEU A 107 0.69 -2.26 9.97
CA LEU A 107 -0.76 -2.13 9.71
C LEU A 107 -1.12 -2.57 8.28
N PHE A 108 -0.30 -2.22 7.28
CA PHE A 108 -0.62 -2.44 5.88
C PHE A 108 -0.43 -3.90 5.44
N MET A 109 0.61 -4.60 5.87
CA MET A 109 0.86 -5.99 5.44
C MET A 109 -0.30 -6.95 5.73
N PRO A 110 -1.01 -6.86 6.89
CA PRO A 110 -2.22 -7.64 7.13
C PRO A 110 -3.35 -7.41 6.13
N THR A 111 -3.45 -6.22 5.53
CA THR A 111 -4.53 -5.90 4.59
C THR A 111 -4.49 -6.76 3.35
N LEU A 112 -3.29 -7.16 2.89
CA LEU A 112 -3.12 -8.10 1.77
C LEU A 112 -3.77 -9.47 2.04
N ALA A 113 -3.69 -9.96 3.27
CA ALA A 113 -4.38 -11.19 3.68
C ALA A 113 -5.89 -10.96 3.82
N LEU A 114 -6.30 -9.81 4.35
CA LEU A 114 -7.73 -9.47 4.52
C LEU A 114 -8.45 -9.35 3.17
N VAL A 115 -7.88 -8.69 2.16
CA VAL A 115 -8.52 -8.57 0.83
C VAL A 115 -8.65 -9.94 0.15
N ASN A 116 -7.68 -10.84 0.35
CA ASN A 116 -7.78 -12.22 -0.13
C ASN A 116 -8.90 -12.98 0.60
N SER A 117 -8.95 -12.91 1.93
CA SER A 117 -9.99 -13.53 2.76
C SER A 117 -11.38 -13.03 2.41
N ILE A 118 -11.56 -11.70 2.27
CA ILE A 118 -12.83 -11.08 1.84
C ILE A 118 -13.24 -11.63 0.47
N SER A 119 -12.29 -11.76 -0.45
CA SER A 119 -12.56 -12.27 -1.80
C SER A 119 -13.00 -13.73 -1.76
N PHE A 120 -12.28 -14.58 -1.05
CA PHE A 120 -12.63 -16.01 -0.93
C PHE A 120 -14.00 -16.22 -0.30
N ASN A 121 -14.35 -15.46 0.73
CA ASN A 121 -15.65 -15.58 1.42
C ASN A 121 -16.85 -15.18 0.53
N GLN A 122 -16.65 -14.46 -0.56
CA GLN A 122 -17.70 -14.04 -1.48
C GLN A 122 -17.74 -14.86 -2.78
N MET A 123 -16.79 -15.76 -2.98
CA MET A 123 -16.69 -16.61 -4.16
C MET A 123 -17.38 -17.96 -3.94
N GLN A 124 -18.08 -18.45 -4.96
CA GLN A 124 -18.69 -19.78 -4.95
C GLN A 124 -17.69 -20.87 -5.35
N GLN A 125 -16.79 -20.53 -6.29
CA GLN A 125 -15.72 -21.41 -6.79
C GLN A 125 -14.39 -20.64 -6.80
N PRO A 126 -13.75 -20.47 -5.62
CA PRO A 126 -12.52 -19.67 -5.49
C PRO A 126 -11.42 -20.07 -6.48
N GLU A 127 -11.25 -21.37 -6.72
CA GLU A 127 -10.25 -21.91 -7.63
C GLU A 127 -10.36 -21.37 -9.07
N LYS A 128 -11.59 -21.08 -9.52
CA LYS A 128 -11.86 -20.59 -10.88
C LYS A 128 -12.02 -19.08 -10.95
N GLU A 129 -12.48 -18.48 -9.85
CA GLU A 129 -12.92 -17.07 -9.84
C GLU A 129 -11.84 -16.12 -9.32
N PHE A 130 -10.96 -16.60 -8.42
CA PHE A 130 -9.98 -15.75 -7.75
C PHE A 130 -8.95 -15.13 -8.69
N SER A 131 -8.42 -15.89 -9.65
CA SER A 131 -7.44 -15.39 -10.60
C SER A 131 -7.93 -14.18 -11.38
N GLY A 132 -9.21 -14.20 -11.80
CA GLY A 132 -9.86 -13.09 -12.52
C GLY A 132 -10.10 -11.84 -11.67
N VAL A 133 -10.11 -11.94 -10.34
CA VAL A 133 -10.17 -10.81 -9.42
C VAL A 133 -8.75 -10.34 -9.07
N ARG A 134 -7.83 -11.28 -8.81
CA ARG A 134 -6.47 -10.99 -8.38
C ARG A 134 -5.64 -10.23 -9.42
N ILE A 135 -5.89 -10.45 -10.71
CA ILE A 135 -5.21 -9.74 -11.81
C ILE A 135 -5.39 -8.21 -11.72
N TRP A 136 -6.52 -7.74 -11.18
CA TRP A 136 -6.77 -6.32 -10.99
C TRP A 136 -5.81 -5.67 -9.99
N GLY A 137 -5.28 -6.43 -9.04
CA GLY A 137 -4.20 -5.94 -8.18
C GLY A 137 -2.94 -5.62 -8.97
N THR A 138 -2.52 -6.50 -9.88
CA THR A 138 -1.36 -6.24 -10.76
C THR A 138 -1.61 -5.03 -11.66
N ILE A 139 -2.82 -4.91 -12.22
CA ILE A 139 -3.22 -3.74 -13.01
C ILE A 139 -3.16 -2.47 -12.16
N GLY A 140 -3.65 -2.50 -10.92
CA GLY A 140 -3.57 -1.36 -9.99
C GLY A 140 -2.14 -0.89 -9.74
N TRP A 141 -1.22 -1.81 -9.49
CA TRP A 141 0.21 -1.53 -9.33
C TRP A 141 0.82 -0.87 -10.57
N ILE A 142 0.54 -1.42 -11.75
CA ILE A 142 1.04 -0.89 -13.03
C ILE A 142 0.49 0.51 -13.29
N VAL A 143 -0.83 0.71 -13.08
CA VAL A 143 -1.48 2.01 -13.29
C VAL A 143 -0.91 3.06 -12.33
N ALA A 144 -0.65 2.70 -11.06
CA ALA A 144 0.02 3.58 -10.11
C ALA A 144 1.38 4.05 -10.64
N GLY A 145 2.23 3.12 -11.10
CA GLY A 145 3.54 3.46 -11.67
C GLY A 145 3.44 4.38 -12.90
N PHE A 146 2.49 4.11 -13.81
CA PHE A 146 2.28 4.98 -14.98
C PHE A 146 1.80 6.39 -14.60
N LEU A 147 0.85 6.51 -13.67
CA LEU A 147 0.36 7.81 -13.22
C LEU A 147 1.47 8.64 -12.58
N ILE A 148 2.29 8.02 -11.75
CA ILE A 148 3.44 8.68 -11.13
C ILE A 148 4.42 9.16 -12.19
N SER A 149 4.77 8.30 -13.15
CA SER A 149 5.66 8.65 -14.24
C SER A 149 5.11 9.79 -15.09
N ALA A 150 3.81 9.79 -15.40
CA ALA A 150 3.16 10.82 -16.19
C ALA A 150 3.09 12.17 -15.46
N LEU A 151 2.81 12.17 -14.15
CA LEU A 151 2.74 13.38 -13.33
C LEU A 151 4.12 14.02 -13.11
N ALA A 152 5.19 13.22 -13.18
CA ALA A 152 6.55 13.70 -13.06
C ALA A 152 7.12 14.28 -14.36
N TRP A 153 6.57 13.87 -15.48
CA TRP A 153 7.07 14.28 -16.80
C TRP A 153 6.95 15.79 -17.04
N ASP A 154 6.03 16.46 -16.35
CA ASP A 154 5.71 17.88 -16.58
C ASP A 154 6.59 18.87 -15.77
N SER A 155 7.50 18.41 -14.91
CA SER A 155 8.37 19.27 -14.12
C SER A 155 9.83 19.19 -14.57
N GLN A 156 10.25 20.13 -15.41
CA GLN A 156 11.65 20.22 -15.90
C GLN A 156 12.68 20.55 -14.80
N GLU A 157 12.28 20.99 -13.62
CA GLU A 157 13.17 21.38 -12.53
C GLU A 157 13.14 20.39 -11.34
N GLY A 158 13.42 19.17 -11.57
CA GLY A 158 13.53 18.19 -10.48
C GLY A 158 12.62 17.01 -10.63
N LEU A 159 12.85 16.27 -11.71
CA LEU A 159 12.12 15.02 -12.00
C LEU A 159 12.00 14.11 -10.78
N ALA A 160 13.04 14.07 -9.94
CA ALA A 160 13.03 13.30 -8.70
C ALA A 160 12.15 13.94 -7.60
N ALA A 161 12.25 15.24 -7.37
CA ALA A 161 11.51 15.91 -6.29
C ALA A 161 10.00 16.03 -6.59
N GLY A 162 9.64 16.33 -7.83
CA GLY A 162 8.24 16.42 -8.26
C GLY A 162 7.54 15.05 -8.24
N LEU A 163 8.22 14.00 -8.68
CA LEU A 163 7.76 12.60 -8.58
C LEU A 163 7.41 12.23 -7.15
N LEU A 164 8.32 12.51 -6.25
CA LEU A 164 8.26 12.07 -4.87
C LEU A 164 7.17 12.82 -4.09
N GLN A 165 7.11 14.13 -4.25
CA GLN A 165 6.11 14.95 -3.60
C GLN A 165 4.69 14.63 -4.09
N ASN A 166 4.52 14.32 -5.38
CA ASN A 166 3.21 13.96 -5.93
C ASN A 166 2.79 12.53 -5.62
N THR A 167 3.73 11.56 -5.55
CA THR A 167 3.40 10.19 -5.16
C THR A 167 2.86 10.08 -3.75
N TRP A 168 3.47 10.79 -2.80
CA TRP A 168 3.03 10.78 -1.42
C TRP A 168 1.70 11.52 -1.23
N LYS A 169 1.46 12.60 -1.98
CA LYS A 169 0.16 13.27 -2.03
C LYS A 169 -0.94 12.38 -2.60
N LEU A 170 -0.65 11.61 -3.65
CA LEU A 170 -1.60 10.65 -4.22
C LEU A 170 -1.89 9.51 -3.24
N ALA A 171 -0.86 8.97 -2.59
CA ALA A 171 -1.03 7.90 -1.62
C ALA A 171 -1.79 8.34 -0.36
N ALA A 172 -1.61 9.61 0.07
CA ALA A 172 -2.32 10.19 1.21
C ALA A 172 -3.75 10.65 0.86
N GLY A 173 -4.04 10.91 -0.41
CA GLY A 173 -5.36 11.35 -0.91
C GLY A 173 -6.24 10.24 -1.48
N ALA A 174 -5.71 9.02 -1.62
CA ALA A 174 -6.42 7.83 -2.09
C ALA A 174 -6.92 6.99 -0.92
#